data_b21235ce6e2a455e3743cd858fa7424e
#
_entry.id   b21235ce6e2a455e3743cd858fa7424e
#
_cell.length_a   1.000
_cell.length_b   1.000
_cell.length_c   1.000
_cell.angle_alpha   90.00
_cell.angle_beta   90.00
_cell.angle_gamma   90.00
#
_symmetry.space_group_name_H-M   'P 1'
#
loop_
_entity.id
_entity.type
_entity.pdbx_description
1 polymer ?
#
loop_
_entity_poly.entity_id
_entity_poly.type
_entity_poly.pdbx_seq_one_letter_code
_entity_poly.pdbx_strand_id
1 'polypeptide(L)'
;MDFWHDAAAQKRWLRRFALLTGVLLLPVLVLAVFARPSADDFIYAARTHAVVQQYGLDLARLLRAAWDTNVYYYENWQGLYVSGFTLAFQPAIFGNKYYGATLVCVLLPLFFCLYGLALWRG
;
A
#
# COMPACT_ATOMS: atom_id res chain seq x y z
N MET A 1 18.51 22.57 28.51
CA MET A 1 17.32 22.97 27.73
C MET A 1 16.61 21.67 27.33
N ASP A 2 15.65 21.24 28.17
CA ASP A 2 15.09 19.88 28.07
C ASP A 2 14.01 19.86 26.99
N PHE A 3 14.42 19.66 25.73
CA PHE A 3 13.54 19.48 24.58
C PHE A 3 12.39 18.48 24.83
N TRP A 4 12.67 17.44 25.63
CA TRP A 4 11.72 16.39 25.93
C TRP A 4 10.59 16.80 26.89
N HIS A 5 10.73 17.95 27.58
CA HIS A 5 9.72 18.45 28.53
C HIS A 5 8.90 19.64 27.98
N ASP A 6 9.25 20.18 26.79
CA ASP A 6 8.48 21.25 26.13
C ASP A 6 7.53 20.68 25.06
N ALA A 7 6.29 20.41 25.44
CA ALA A 7 5.26 19.90 24.54
C ALA A 7 5.00 20.82 23.33
N ALA A 8 5.20 22.15 23.48
CA ALA A 8 5.03 23.09 22.38
C ALA A 8 6.19 22.98 21.37
N ALA A 9 7.42 22.79 21.86
CA ALA A 9 8.58 22.55 20.99
C ALA A 9 8.45 21.21 20.24
N GLN A 10 8.02 20.16 20.91
CA GLN A 10 7.76 18.85 20.28
C GLN A 10 6.73 18.95 19.16
N LYS A 11 5.59 19.62 19.39
CA LYS A 11 4.54 19.82 18.36
C LYS A 11 5.06 20.62 17.16
N ARG A 12 5.85 21.67 17.39
CA ARG A 12 6.47 22.44 16.30
C ARG A 12 7.44 21.58 15.49
N TRP A 13 8.26 20.78 16.15
CA TRP A 13 9.20 19.87 15.52
C TRP A 13 8.48 18.81 14.69
N LEU A 14 7.43 18.21 15.25
CA LEU A 14 6.61 17.20 14.59
C LEU A 14 5.95 17.73 13.31
N ARG A 15 5.41 18.98 13.37
CA ARG A 15 4.85 19.63 12.19
C ARG A 15 5.89 19.87 11.10
N ARG A 16 7.08 20.34 11.48
CA ARG A 16 8.19 20.54 10.52
C ARG A 16 8.64 19.23 9.90
N PHE A 17 8.77 18.19 10.71
CA PHE A 17 9.12 16.86 10.23
C PHE A 17 8.06 16.30 9.29
N ALA A 18 6.79 16.42 9.63
CA ALA A 18 5.69 15.98 8.77
C ALA A 18 5.65 16.72 7.43
N LEU A 19 5.87 18.05 7.45
CA LEU A 19 5.97 18.86 6.22
C LEU A 19 7.15 18.42 5.36
N LEU A 20 8.33 18.24 5.96
CA LEU A 20 9.51 17.77 5.25
C LEU A 20 9.28 16.39 4.63
N THR A 21 8.73 15.45 5.40
CA THR A 21 8.43 14.12 4.92
C THR A 21 7.39 14.17 3.79
N GLY A 22 6.35 15.00 3.93
CA GLY A 22 5.36 15.22 2.87
C GLY A 22 6.00 15.74 1.57
N VAL A 23 6.89 16.71 1.66
CA VAL A 23 7.63 17.24 0.51
C VAL A 23 8.53 16.17 -0.12
N LEU A 24 9.23 15.37 0.69
CA LEU A 24 10.08 14.27 0.20
C LEU A 24 9.27 13.12 -0.43
N LEU A 25 8.01 12.94 -0.06
CA LEU A 25 7.12 11.97 -0.69
C LEU A 25 6.60 12.42 -2.06
N LEU A 26 6.58 13.73 -2.35
CA LEU A 26 6.06 14.24 -3.62
C LEU A 26 6.71 13.60 -4.87
N PRO A 27 8.04 13.48 -4.97
CA PRO A 27 8.67 12.81 -6.11
C PRO A 27 8.21 11.36 -6.27
N VAL A 28 8.05 10.63 -5.16
CA VAL A 28 7.58 9.24 -5.17
C VAL A 28 6.14 9.15 -5.66
N LEU A 29 5.28 10.06 -5.22
CA LEU A 29 3.88 10.14 -5.66
C LEU A 29 3.79 10.53 -7.15
N VAL A 30 4.66 11.42 -7.63
CA VAL A 30 4.75 11.76 -9.06
C VAL A 30 5.18 10.52 -9.86
N LEU A 31 6.21 9.80 -9.41
CA LEU A 31 6.65 8.57 -10.07
C LEU A 31 5.57 7.48 -10.06
N ALA A 32 4.70 7.44 -9.06
CA ALA A 32 3.60 6.50 -9.00
C ALA A 32 2.66 6.61 -10.22
N VAL A 33 2.49 7.80 -10.79
CA VAL A 33 1.67 8.02 -12.00
C VAL A 33 2.24 7.25 -13.20
N PHE A 34 3.55 7.06 -13.24
CA PHE A 34 4.25 6.34 -14.31
C PHE A 34 4.49 4.87 -13.99
N ALA A 35 4.20 4.45 -12.76
CA ALA A 35 4.39 3.06 -12.35
C ALA A 35 3.47 2.12 -13.14
N ARG A 36 4.03 0.98 -13.54
CA ARG A 36 3.32 -0.08 -14.27
C ARG A 36 3.63 -1.41 -13.60
N PRO A 37 2.68 -2.35 -13.62
CA PRO A 37 2.92 -3.68 -13.08
C PRO A 37 4.03 -4.37 -13.86
N SER A 38 4.84 -5.17 -13.17
CA SER A 38 5.89 -6.02 -13.72
C SER A 38 5.51 -7.50 -13.61
N ALA A 39 6.40 -8.41 -14.02
CA ALA A 39 6.12 -9.83 -14.14
C ALA A 39 5.35 -10.44 -12.95
N ASP A 40 5.86 -10.28 -11.74
CA ASP A 40 5.27 -10.87 -10.53
C ASP A 40 3.92 -10.24 -10.18
N ASP A 41 3.75 -8.95 -10.42
CA ASP A 41 2.48 -8.25 -10.17
C ASP A 41 1.35 -8.82 -11.01
N PHE A 42 1.61 -9.15 -12.26
CA PHE A 42 0.63 -9.80 -13.14
C PHE A 42 0.26 -11.19 -12.65
N ILE A 43 1.27 -11.96 -12.21
CA ILE A 43 1.08 -13.34 -11.75
C ILE A 43 0.16 -13.37 -10.53
N TYR A 44 0.43 -12.56 -9.50
CA TYR A 44 -0.38 -12.51 -8.29
C TYR A 44 -1.78 -11.94 -8.51
N ALA A 45 -1.92 -10.97 -9.42
CA ALA A 45 -3.19 -10.31 -9.71
C ALA A 45 -4.06 -11.06 -10.76
N ALA A 46 -3.54 -12.05 -11.47
CA ALA A 46 -4.20 -12.66 -12.61
C ALA A 46 -5.61 -13.20 -12.29
N ARG A 47 -5.76 -13.96 -11.21
CA ARG A 47 -7.04 -14.57 -10.83
C ARG A 47 -8.05 -13.51 -10.36
N THR A 48 -7.63 -12.55 -9.56
CA THR A 48 -8.49 -11.46 -9.07
C THR A 48 -8.87 -10.51 -10.20
N HIS A 49 -7.96 -10.24 -11.13
CA HIS A 49 -8.27 -9.49 -12.35
C HIS A 49 -9.33 -10.19 -13.20
N ALA A 50 -9.21 -11.50 -13.41
CA ALA A 50 -10.21 -12.28 -14.14
C ALA A 50 -11.60 -12.21 -13.47
N VAL A 51 -11.67 -12.26 -12.13
CA VAL A 51 -12.93 -12.10 -11.39
C VAL A 51 -13.52 -10.71 -11.65
N VAL A 52 -12.71 -9.65 -11.57
CA VAL A 52 -13.19 -8.27 -11.86
C VAL A 52 -13.74 -8.17 -13.26
N GLN A 53 -13.08 -8.76 -14.26
CA GLN A 53 -13.51 -8.70 -15.65
C GLN A 53 -14.83 -9.45 -15.90
N GLN A 54 -15.05 -10.59 -15.23
CA GLN A 54 -16.22 -11.42 -15.46
C GLN A 54 -17.43 -11.03 -14.58
N TYR A 55 -17.18 -10.66 -13.33
CA TYR A 55 -18.23 -10.52 -12.31
C TYR A 55 -18.27 -9.13 -11.66
N GLY A 56 -17.35 -8.24 -12.05
CA GLY A 56 -17.21 -6.95 -11.40
C GLY A 56 -16.67 -7.08 -9.97
N LEU A 57 -17.14 -6.19 -9.07
CA LEU A 57 -16.74 -6.16 -7.66
C LEU A 57 -17.51 -7.19 -6.81
N ASP A 58 -17.29 -8.46 -7.06
CA ASP A 58 -17.78 -9.54 -6.19
C ASP A 58 -16.71 -9.87 -5.12
N LEU A 59 -16.90 -9.32 -3.92
CA LEU A 59 -15.93 -9.44 -2.83
C LEU A 59 -15.68 -10.90 -2.42
N ALA A 60 -16.72 -11.74 -2.40
CA ALA A 60 -16.57 -13.15 -2.01
C ALA A 60 -15.69 -13.91 -3.01
N ARG A 61 -15.93 -13.69 -4.30
CA ARG A 61 -15.12 -14.30 -5.38
C ARG A 61 -13.71 -13.75 -5.40
N LEU A 62 -13.53 -12.45 -5.16
CA LEU A 62 -12.21 -11.83 -5.07
C LEU A 62 -11.38 -12.39 -3.91
N LEU A 63 -11.97 -12.51 -2.71
CA LEU A 63 -11.32 -13.10 -1.55
C LEU A 63 -10.92 -14.56 -1.82
N ARG A 64 -11.80 -15.33 -2.44
CA ARG A 64 -11.51 -16.73 -2.82
C ARG A 64 -10.38 -16.81 -3.84
N ALA A 65 -10.42 -15.99 -4.89
CA ALA A 65 -9.37 -15.98 -5.91
C ALA A 65 -8.00 -15.56 -5.35
N ALA A 66 -7.97 -14.60 -4.43
CA ALA A 66 -6.76 -14.19 -3.73
C ALA A 66 -6.24 -15.33 -2.83
N TRP A 67 -7.11 -16.00 -2.10
CA TRP A 67 -6.76 -17.16 -1.27
C TRP A 67 -6.17 -18.29 -2.11
N ASP A 68 -6.88 -18.69 -3.19
CA ASP A 68 -6.44 -19.77 -4.09
C ASP A 68 -5.07 -19.43 -4.74
N THR A 69 -4.82 -18.16 -5.04
CA THR A 69 -3.52 -17.69 -5.52
C THR A 69 -2.44 -17.88 -4.46
N ASN A 70 -2.71 -17.50 -3.22
CA ASN A 70 -1.76 -17.63 -2.13
C ASN A 70 -1.43 -19.09 -1.80
N VAL A 71 -2.44 -19.95 -1.75
CA VAL A 71 -2.26 -21.40 -1.53
C VAL A 71 -1.37 -21.99 -2.63
N TYR A 72 -1.68 -21.66 -3.89
CA TYR A 72 -0.88 -22.14 -5.02
C TYR A 72 0.60 -21.75 -4.91
N TYR A 73 0.90 -20.49 -4.58
CA TYR A 73 2.29 -20.02 -4.47
C TYR A 73 2.99 -20.56 -3.22
N TYR A 74 2.26 -20.73 -2.12
CA TYR A 74 2.80 -21.36 -0.92
C TYR A 74 3.26 -22.81 -1.18
N GLU A 75 2.44 -23.57 -1.91
CA GLU A 75 2.72 -24.98 -2.20
C GLU A 75 3.80 -25.19 -3.27
N ASN A 76 3.91 -24.23 -4.22
CA ASN A 76 4.74 -24.44 -5.41
C ASN A 76 5.99 -23.57 -5.49
N TRP A 77 6.08 -22.49 -4.69
CA TRP A 77 7.22 -21.58 -4.81
C TRP A 77 7.72 -21.06 -3.46
N GLN A 78 6.95 -20.21 -2.76
CA GLN A 78 7.42 -19.58 -1.52
C GLN A 78 6.26 -19.19 -0.59
N GLY A 79 6.51 -19.27 0.73
CA GLY A 79 5.50 -19.04 1.76
C GLY A 79 5.21 -17.57 2.09
N LEU A 80 4.99 -16.73 1.08
CA LEU A 80 4.70 -15.30 1.26
C LEU A 80 3.19 -15.02 1.34
N TYR A 81 2.54 -15.45 2.43
CA TYR A 81 1.08 -15.29 2.57
C TYR A 81 0.62 -13.84 2.55
N VAL A 82 1.19 -12.98 3.40
CA VAL A 82 0.71 -11.61 3.55
C VAL A 82 0.99 -10.78 2.31
N SER A 83 2.19 -10.86 1.77
CA SER A 83 2.57 -10.11 0.57
C SER A 83 1.83 -10.60 -0.67
N GLY A 84 1.70 -11.91 -0.85
CA GLY A 84 0.94 -12.48 -1.96
C GLY A 84 -0.53 -12.09 -1.92
N PHE A 85 -1.15 -12.10 -0.73
CA PHE A 85 -2.53 -11.65 -0.56
C PHE A 85 -2.69 -10.15 -0.87
N THR A 86 -1.75 -9.33 -0.41
CA THR A 86 -1.75 -7.89 -0.68
C THR A 86 -1.57 -7.61 -2.19
N LEU A 87 -0.67 -8.34 -2.86
CA LEU A 87 -0.44 -8.21 -4.29
C LEU A 87 -1.65 -8.68 -5.12
N ALA A 88 -2.41 -9.66 -4.64
CA ALA A 88 -3.63 -10.11 -5.29
C ALA A 88 -4.74 -9.04 -5.30
N PHE A 89 -4.70 -8.07 -4.37
CA PHE A 89 -5.67 -6.96 -4.27
C PHE A 89 -5.12 -5.61 -4.74
N GLN A 90 -3.97 -5.61 -5.41
CA GLN A 90 -3.40 -4.36 -5.92
C GLN A 90 -4.37 -3.65 -6.90
N PRO A 91 -4.39 -2.31 -6.96
CA PRO A 91 -5.28 -1.56 -7.84
C PRO A 91 -5.19 -1.91 -9.33
N ALA A 92 -4.10 -2.52 -9.79
CA ALA A 92 -3.95 -2.98 -11.17
C ALA A 92 -4.96 -4.07 -11.58
N ILE A 93 -5.66 -4.72 -10.63
CA ILE A 93 -6.78 -5.64 -10.96
C ILE A 93 -7.90 -4.96 -11.73
N PHE A 94 -8.07 -3.64 -11.57
CA PHE A 94 -9.02 -2.81 -12.34
C PHE A 94 -8.46 -2.29 -13.67
N GLY A 95 -7.18 -2.49 -13.91
CA GLY A 95 -6.47 -2.09 -15.12
C GLY A 95 -5.07 -1.53 -14.82
N ASN A 96 -4.13 -1.75 -15.71
CA ASN A 96 -2.70 -1.43 -15.52
C ASN A 96 -2.43 0.04 -15.18
N LYS A 97 -3.29 0.96 -15.64
CA LYS A 97 -3.19 2.40 -15.36
C LYS A 97 -3.37 2.74 -13.87
N TYR A 98 -4.02 1.87 -13.10
CA TYR A 98 -4.27 2.08 -11.67
C TYR A 98 -3.17 1.52 -10.78
N TYR A 99 -2.14 0.87 -11.34
CA TYR A 99 -1.06 0.26 -10.55
C TYR A 99 -0.38 1.25 -9.61
N GLY A 100 -0.12 2.46 -10.07
CA GLY A 100 0.48 3.52 -9.25
C GLY A 100 -0.33 3.89 -8.00
N ALA A 101 -1.63 3.65 -7.97
CA ALA A 101 -2.45 3.84 -6.79
C ALA A 101 -2.02 2.93 -5.62
N THR A 102 -1.34 1.81 -5.88
CA THR A 102 -0.77 0.93 -4.84
C THR A 102 0.17 1.71 -3.92
N LEU A 103 1.06 2.51 -4.49
CA LEU A 103 1.99 3.34 -3.71
C LEU A 103 1.25 4.36 -2.85
N VAL A 104 0.23 5.00 -3.40
CA VAL A 104 -0.61 5.97 -2.68
C VAL A 104 -1.35 5.29 -1.54
N CYS A 105 -1.99 4.14 -1.79
CA CYS A 105 -2.74 3.37 -0.80
C CYS A 105 -1.88 2.83 0.35
N VAL A 106 -0.59 2.62 0.13
CA VAL A 106 0.33 2.14 1.18
C VAL A 106 1.00 3.31 1.89
N LEU A 107 1.54 4.27 1.16
CA LEU A 107 2.37 5.34 1.73
C LEU A 107 1.54 6.37 2.52
N LEU A 108 0.35 6.75 2.05
CA LEU A 108 -0.47 7.73 2.76
C LEU A 108 -0.98 7.22 4.12
N PRO A 109 -1.61 6.03 4.22
CA PRO A 109 -1.99 5.49 5.52
C PRO A 109 -0.82 5.31 6.46
N LEU A 110 0.32 4.81 5.97
CA LEU A 110 1.54 4.67 6.77
C LEU A 110 2.00 6.01 7.34
N PHE A 111 2.05 7.05 6.49
CA PHE A 111 2.40 8.41 6.92
C PHE A 111 1.45 8.93 8.00
N PHE A 112 0.14 8.81 7.80
CA PHE A 112 -0.86 9.27 8.76
C PHE A 112 -0.85 8.46 10.07
N CYS A 113 -0.62 7.14 10.00
CA CYS A 113 -0.48 6.30 11.19
C CYS A 113 0.75 6.71 12.02
N LEU A 114 1.90 6.88 11.39
CA LEU A 114 3.13 7.30 12.07
C LEU A 114 2.99 8.69 12.67
N TYR A 115 2.40 9.63 11.95
CA TYR A 115 2.14 10.98 12.43
C TYR A 115 1.16 11.00 13.60
N GLY A 116 0.07 10.23 13.50
CA GLY A 116 -0.93 10.08 14.56
C GLY A 116 -0.34 9.45 15.84
N LEU A 117 0.48 8.40 15.70
CA LEU A 117 1.19 7.81 16.83
C LEU A 117 2.16 8.78 17.50
N ALA A 118 2.86 9.59 16.71
CA ALA A 118 3.77 10.59 17.24
C ALA A 118 3.03 11.73 17.98
N LEU A 119 1.85 12.11 17.51
CA LEU A 119 0.98 13.07 18.21
C LEU A 119 0.38 12.52 19.50
N TRP A 120 0.07 11.22 19.52
CA TRP A 120 -0.54 10.58 20.70
C TRP A 120 0.45 10.41 21.86
N ARG A 121 1.74 10.24 21.55
CA ARG A 121 2.82 10.09 22.56
C ARG A 121 3.40 11.43 23.06
N GLY A 122 3.17 12.54 22.41
CA GLY A 122 3.63 13.88 22.77
C GLY A 122 2.56 14.71 23.43
#